data_f7b12c47544761a8200a95bb5e2b0692
#
_entry.id   f7b12c47544761a8200a95bb5e2b0692
#
_cell.length_a   1.000
_cell.length_b   1.000
_cell.length_c   1.000
_cell.angle_alpha   90.00
_cell.angle_beta   90.00
_cell.angle_gamma   90.00
#
_symmetry.space_group_name_H-M   'P 1'
#
loop_
_entity.id
_entity.type
_entity.pdbx_description
1 polymer ?
#
loop_
_entity_poly.entity_id
_entity_poly.type
_entity_poly.pdbx_seq_one_letter_code
_entity_poly.pdbx_strand_id
1 'polypeptide(L)'
;MDKRIEYAMNTLINTEIWSTNLYLSLQVYFEGQQLPILASWLSAQAQDNMGKVYQMMNRIYHEGGAVTIHEIRRDIRQWPTPLAALNTLLEHEQYISRQISELHVLCQNTDSSIHSFIKGLYTKRIYVSTAFMELLRILAMEYE
;
A
#
# COMPACT_ATOMS: atom_id res chain seq x y z
N MET A 1 -18.58 -1.85 15.64
CA MET A 1 -17.69 -0.74 15.24
C MET A 1 -18.42 0.26 14.35
N ASP A 2 -17.91 1.47 14.24
CA ASP A 2 -18.44 2.50 13.35
C ASP A 2 -18.44 1.99 11.90
N LYS A 3 -19.59 2.07 11.22
CA LYS A 3 -19.75 1.51 9.88
C LYS A 3 -18.94 2.23 8.80
N ARG A 4 -18.69 3.53 8.98
CA ARG A 4 -17.85 4.29 8.05
C ARG A 4 -16.39 3.85 8.14
N ILE A 5 -15.92 3.60 9.35
CA ILE A 5 -14.55 3.13 9.60
C ILE A 5 -14.40 1.69 9.10
N GLU A 6 -15.39 0.84 9.38
CA GLU A 6 -15.41 -0.54 8.87
C GLU A 6 -15.33 -0.56 7.35
N TYR A 7 -16.14 0.25 6.68
CA TYR A 7 -16.12 0.34 5.22
C TYR A 7 -14.76 0.83 4.71
N ALA A 8 -14.21 1.88 5.31
CA ALA A 8 -12.92 2.44 4.90
C ALA A 8 -11.77 1.46 5.13
N MET A 9 -11.78 0.73 6.25
CA MET A 9 -10.76 -0.31 6.53
C MET A 9 -10.87 -1.47 5.55
N ASN A 10 -12.07 -1.92 5.22
CA ASN A 10 -12.26 -2.97 4.22
C ASN A 10 -11.78 -2.51 2.84
N THR A 11 -12.04 -1.26 2.48
CA THR A 11 -11.53 -0.69 1.23
C THR A 11 -10.01 -0.71 1.21
N LEU A 12 -9.37 -0.30 2.31
CA LEU A 12 -7.91 -0.31 2.41
C LEU A 12 -7.34 -1.73 2.36
N ILE A 13 -7.97 -2.69 3.05
CA ILE A 13 -7.57 -4.11 2.98
C ILE A 13 -7.53 -4.58 1.53
N ASN A 14 -8.60 -4.33 0.78
CA ASN A 14 -8.69 -4.77 -0.61
C ASN A 14 -7.68 -4.05 -1.51
N THR A 15 -7.45 -2.77 -1.26
CA THR A 15 -6.41 -2.01 -1.97
C THR A 15 -5.01 -2.57 -1.69
N GLU A 16 -4.71 -2.91 -0.43
CA GLU A 16 -3.40 -3.48 -0.07
C GLU A 16 -3.18 -4.87 -0.67
N ILE A 17 -4.23 -5.69 -0.77
CA ILE A 17 -4.16 -6.98 -1.47
C ILE A 17 -3.85 -6.75 -2.96
N TRP A 18 -4.53 -5.81 -3.59
CA TRP A 18 -4.27 -5.43 -4.98
C TRP A 18 -2.84 -4.89 -5.15
N SER A 19 -2.38 -4.08 -4.20
CA SER A 19 -1.01 -3.55 -4.17
C SER A 19 0.04 -4.64 -4.15
N THR A 20 -0.20 -5.70 -3.39
CA THR A 20 0.71 -6.86 -3.33
C THR A 20 0.90 -7.46 -4.72
N ASN A 21 -0.18 -7.63 -5.48
CA ASN A 21 -0.09 -8.13 -6.84
C ASN A 21 0.68 -7.18 -7.76
N LEU A 22 0.44 -5.89 -7.64
CA LEU A 22 1.18 -4.88 -8.41
C LEU A 22 2.67 -4.94 -8.11
N TYR A 23 3.04 -5.00 -6.83
CA TYR A 23 4.44 -5.06 -6.42
C TYR A 23 5.14 -6.32 -6.93
N LEU A 24 4.45 -7.47 -6.91
CA LEU A 24 4.99 -8.70 -7.46
C LEU A 24 5.22 -8.57 -8.98
N SER A 25 4.29 -7.98 -9.69
CA SER A 25 4.41 -7.76 -11.14
C SER A 25 5.57 -6.82 -11.48
N LEU A 26 5.70 -5.74 -10.70
CA LEU A 26 6.81 -4.80 -10.86
C LEU A 26 8.15 -5.44 -10.47
N GLN A 27 8.17 -6.28 -9.43
CA GLN A 27 9.36 -7.03 -9.05
C GLN A 27 9.88 -7.88 -10.20
N VAL A 28 8.99 -8.65 -10.83
CA VAL A 28 9.34 -9.48 -12.00
C VAL A 28 9.89 -8.62 -13.13
N TYR A 29 9.24 -7.50 -13.40
CA TYR A 29 9.70 -6.56 -14.42
C TYR A 29 11.11 -6.05 -14.14
N PHE A 30 11.37 -5.56 -12.93
CA PHE A 30 12.67 -4.98 -12.58
C PHE A 30 13.79 -6.03 -12.48
N GLU A 31 13.47 -7.26 -12.10
CA GLU A 31 14.43 -8.36 -12.18
C GLU A 31 14.86 -8.58 -13.63
N GLY A 32 13.91 -8.57 -14.56
CA GLY A 32 14.19 -8.68 -16.00
C GLY A 32 14.99 -7.51 -16.55
N GLN A 33 14.91 -6.34 -15.92
CA GLN A 33 15.67 -5.16 -16.31
C GLN A 33 17.02 -5.03 -15.57
N GLN A 34 17.40 -6.05 -14.80
CA GLN A 34 18.65 -6.08 -14.04
C GLN A 34 18.74 -4.93 -13.00
N LEU A 35 17.64 -4.69 -12.31
CA LEU A 35 17.53 -3.71 -11.23
C LEU A 35 17.23 -4.42 -9.90
N PRO A 36 18.21 -5.18 -9.34
CA PRO A 36 17.94 -6.06 -8.21
C PRO A 36 17.61 -5.34 -6.90
N ILE A 37 18.13 -4.13 -6.70
CA ILE A 37 17.84 -3.37 -5.47
C ILE A 37 16.36 -3.00 -5.42
N LEU A 38 15.83 -2.52 -6.52
CA LEU A 38 14.41 -2.14 -6.61
C LEU A 38 13.50 -3.37 -6.53
N ALA A 39 13.87 -4.46 -7.20
CA ALA A 39 13.15 -5.73 -7.11
C ALA A 39 13.09 -6.25 -5.67
N SER A 40 14.21 -6.19 -4.96
CA SER A 40 14.29 -6.61 -3.55
C SER A 40 13.41 -5.75 -2.65
N TRP A 41 13.41 -4.42 -2.86
CA TRP A 41 12.55 -3.51 -2.12
C TRP A 41 11.06 -3.85 -2.32
N LEU A 42 10.66 -4.12 -3.57
CA LEU A 42 9.28 -4.47 -3.91
C LEU A 42 8.85 -5.79 -3.26
N SER A 43 9.75 -6.77 -3.22
CA SER A 43 9.49 -8.04 -2.53
C SER A 43 9.20 -7.81 -1.05
N ALA A 44 10.01 -6.97 -0.39
CA ALA A 44 9.81 -6.63 1.01
C ALA A 44 8.47 -5.90 1.22
N GLN A 45 8.10 -4.97 0.33
CA GLN A 45 6.83 -4.24 0.42
C GLN A 45 5.62 -5.17 0.23
N ALA A 46 5.71 -6.13 -0.68
CA ALA A 46 4.64 -7.12 -0.88
C ALA A 46 4.39 -7.93 0.39
N GLN A 47 5.45 -8.37 1.06
CA GLN A 47 5.34 -9.11 2.32
C GLN A 47 4.77 -8.23 3.43
N ASP A 48 5.26 -7.00 3.58
CA ASP A 48 4.78 -6.05 4.59
C ASP A 48 3.31 -5.72 4.39
N ASN A 49 2.86 -5.56 3.14
CA ASN A 49 1.46 -5.29 2.84
C ASN A 49 0.55 -6.41 3.31
N MET A 50 0.93 -7.65 3.10
CA MET A 50 0.12 -8.78 3.57
C MET A 50 0.10 -8.85 5.10
N GLY A 51 1.21 -8.51 5.76
CA GLY A 51 1.22 -8.39 7.23
C GLY A 51 0.23 -7.35 7.73
N LYS A 52 0.17 -6.18 7.07
CA LYS A 52 -0.79 -5.12 7.41
C LYS A 52 -2.23 -5.58 7.16
N VAL A 53 -2.48 -6.31 6.09
CA VAL A 53 -3.82 -6.87 5.80
C VAL A 53 -4.30 -7.74 6.96
N TYR A 54 -3.47 -8.66 7.42
CA TYR A 54 -3.83 -9.52 8.56
C TYR A 54 -4.05 -8.72 9.83
N GLN A 55 -3.24 -7.70 10.10
CA GLN A 55 -3.43 -6.82 11.26
C GLN A 55 -4.76 -6.08 11.21
N MET A 56 -5.12 -5.55 10.03
CA MET A 56 -6.39 -4.85 9.85
C MET A 56 -7.58 -5.78 9.98
N MET A 57 -7.50 -7.00 9.42
CA MET A 57 -8.54 -8.02 9.57
C MET A 57 -8.77 -8.34 11.03
N ASN A 58 -7.70 -8.59 11.78
CA ASN A 58 -7.78 -8.90 13.21
C ASN A 58 -8.39 -7.74 14.00
N ARG A 59 -8.04 -6.51 13.65
CA ARG A 59 -8.60 -5.33 14.32
C ARG A 59 -10.10 -5.19 14.07
N ILE A 60 -10.56 -5.43 12.84
CA ILE A 60 -11.99 -5.39 12.53
C ILE A 60 -12.74 -6.44 13.34
N TYR A 61 -12.23 -7.67 13.41
CA TYR A 61 -12.85 -8.73 14.23
C TYR A 61 -12.88 -8.35 15.72
N HIS A 62 -11.80 -7.79 16.23
CA HIS A 62 -11.71 -7.35 17.62
C HIS A 62 -12.77 -6.27 17.95
N GLU A 63 -13.04 -5.38 17.01
CA GLU A 63 -14.03 -4.30 17.16
C GLU A 63 -15.45 -4.75 16.84
N GLY A 64 -15.68 -6.03 16.58
CA GLY A 64 -17.00 -6.58 16.30
C GLY A 64 -17.52 -6.32 14.89
N GLY A 65 -16.64 -5.96 13.96
CA GLY A 65 -16.99 -5.74 12.57
C GLY A 65 -16.83 -6.98 11.70
N ALA A 66 -17.12 -6.83 10.42
CA ALA A 66 -17.00 -7.89 9.41
C ALA A 66 -15.96 -7.51 8.36
N VAL A 67 -15.15 -8.49 7.94
CA VAL A 67 -14.18 -8.35 6.86
C VAL A 67 -14.81 -8.82 5.56
N THR A 68 -14.62 -8.03 4.49
CA THR A 68 -15.08 -8.37 3.14
C THR A 68 -13.87 -8.38 2.21
N ILE A 69 -13.62 -9.52 1.57
CA ILE A 69 -12.56 -9.66 0.58
C ILE A 69 -13.19 -9.68 -0.80
N HIS A 70 -12.74 -8.77 -1.66
CA HIS A 70 -13.24 -8.64 -3.03
C HIS A 70 -12.37 -9.44 -4.00
N GLU A 71 -12.92 -9.72 -5.16
CA GLU A 71 -12.17 -10.31 -6.26
C GLU A 71 -11.06 -9.35 -6.68
N ILE A 72 -9.86 -9.90 -6.93
CA ILE A 72 -8.74 -9.14 -7.46
C ILE A 72 -8.84 -9.12 -8.97
N ARG A 73 -9.00 -7.94 -9.56
CA ARG A 73 -9.02 -7.79 -11.00
C ARG A 73 -7.62 -7.93 -11.55
N ARG A 74 -7.50 -8.73 -12.60
CA ARG A 74 -6.25 -8.89 -13.31
C ARG A 74 -5.89 -7.57 -14.00
N ASP A 75 -4.73 -7.00 -13.65
CA ASP A 75 -4.18 -5.85 -14.35
C ASP A 75 -3.12 -6.36 -15.33
N ILE A 76 -3.39 -6.19 -16.63
CA ILE A 76 -2.48 -6.64 -17.69
C ILE A 76 -1.66 -5.42 -18.11
N ARG A 77 -0.89 -4.85 -17.20
CA ARG A 77 0.00 -3.75 -17.54
C ARG A 77 1.33 -4.30 -18.04
N GLN A 78 1.79 -3.72 -19.13
CA GLN A 78 3.15 -3.91 -19.62
C GLN A 78 3.84 -2.54 -19.58
N TRP A 79 5.05 -2.53 -19.08
CA TRP A 79 5.81 -1.28 -18.98
C TRP A 79 6.84 -1.26 -20.10
N PRO A 80 6.77 -0.26 -21.02
CA PRO A 80 7.71 -0.20 -22.14
C PRO A 80 9.12 0.19 -21.70
N THR A 81 9.26 0.92 -20.57
CA THR A 81 10.54 1.40 -20.06
C THR A 81 10.58 1.31 -18.55
N PRO A 82 11.77 1.23 -17.92
CA PRO A 82 11.88 1.33 -16.45
C PRO A 82 11.27 2.60 -15.90
N LEU A 83 11.40 3.73 -16.59
CA LEU A 83 10.80 4.99 -16.13
C LEU A 83 9.29 4.91 -16.08
N ALA A 84 8.64 4.28 -17.07
CA ALA A 84 7.19 4.08 -17.06
C ALA A 84 6.76 3.24 -15.86
N ALA A 85 7.51 2.19 -15.53
CA ALA A 85 7.24 1.35 -14.37
C ALA A 85 7.43 2.13 -13.06
N LEU A 86 8.46 2.94 -12.94
CA LEU A 86 8.69 3.81 -11.78
C LEU A 86 7.56 4.81 -11.59
N ASN A 87 7.04 5.38 -12.68
CA ASN A 87 5.92 6.32 -12.61
C ASN A 87 4.63 5.62 -12.13
N THR A 88 4.37 4.39 -12.60
CA THR A 88 3.24 3.59 -12.10
C THR A 88 3.35 3.37 -10.59
N LEU A 89 4.54 3.03 -10.13
CA LEU A 89 4.80 2.77 -8.72
C LEU A 89 4.61 4.06 -7.89
N LEU A 90 5.12 5.19 -8.37
CA LEU A 90 4.97 6.48 -7.72
C LEU A 90 3.50 6.88 -7.57
N GLU A 91 2.73 6.77 -8.65
CA GLU A 91 1.30 7.08 -8.63
C GLU A 91 0.55 6.21 -7.63
N HIS A 92 0.89 4.93 -7.58
CA HIS A 92 0.25 3.99 -6.65
C HIS A 92 0.60 4.33 -5.20
N GLU A 93 1.86 4.65 -4.91
CA GLU A 93 2.29 5.03 -3.56
C GLU A 93 1.56 6.30 -3.09
N GLN A 94 1.37 7.27 -3.96
CA GLN A 94 0.60 8.48 -3.66
C GLN A 94 -0.87 8.17 -3.37
N TYR A 95 -1.46 7.25 -4.14
CA TYR A 95 -2.84 6.83 -3.94
C TYR A 95 -3.05 6.17 -2.57
N ILE A 96 -2.18 5.24 -2.18
CA ILE A 96 -2.26 4.57 -0.88
C ILE A 96 -2.08 5.58 0.26
N SER A 97 -1.13 6.51 0.12
CA SER A 97 -0.90 7.54 1.14
C SER A 97 -2.15 8.41 1.36
N ARG A 98 -2.86 8.75 0.28
CA ARG A 98 -4.12 9.49 0.38
C ARG A 98 -5.20 8.69 1.10
N GLN A 99 -5.35 7.40 0.77
CA GLN A 99 -6.33 6.53 1.42
C GLN A 99 -6.10 6.44 2.93
N ILE A 100 -4.86 6.23 3.35
CA ILE A 100 -4.52 6.12 4.77
C ILE A 100 -4.73 7.45 5.47
N SER A 101 -4.39 8.57 4.82
CA SER A 101 -4.62 9.91 5.38
C SER A 101 -6.12 10.18 5.59
N GLU A 102 -6.96 9.82 4.63
CA GLU A 102 -8.41 9.97 4.74
C GLU A 102 -8.98 9.12 5.86
N LEU A 103 -8.50 7.88 6.00
CA LEU A 103 -8.90 7.00 7.10
C LEU A 103 -8.47 7.57 8.45
N HIS A 104 -7.27 8.12 8.54
CA HIS A 104 -6.78 8.76 9.76
C HIS A 104 -7.67 9.94 10.16
N VAL A 105 -8.02 10.81 9.21
CA VAL A 105 -8.93 11.93 9.46
C VAL A 105 -10.29 11.42 9.95
N LEU A 106 -10.83 10.39 9.32
CA LEU A 106 -12.13 9.81 9.69
C LEU A 106 -12.13 9.30 11.12
N CYS A 107 -10.99 8.79 11.61
CA CYS A 107 -10.88 8.19 12.93
C CYS A 107 -10.56 9.19 14.06
N GLN A 108 -10.26 10.46 13.74
CA GLN A 108 -9.76 11.43 14.75
C GLN A 108 -10.72 11.67 15.92
N ASN A 109 -12.03 11.55 15.70
CA ASN A 109 -13.04 11.82 16.73
C ASN A 109 -13.78 10.54 17.17
N THR A 110 -13.12 9.39 17.05
CA THR A 110 -13.72 8.10 17.37
C THR A 110 -13.04 7.46 18.58
N ASP A 111 -13.37 6.19 18.85
CA ASP A 111 -12.78 5.40 19.91
C ASP A 111 -11.25 5.45 19.87
N SER A 112 -10.62 5.68 21.04
CA SER A 112 -9.17 5.84 21.15
C SER A 112 -8.38 4.61 20.72
N SER A 113 -8.95 3.40 20.88
CA SER A 113 -8.31 2.15 20.49
C SER A 113 -8.13 2.06 18.98
N ILE A 114 -9.22 2.28 18.22
CA ILE A 114 -9.15 2.25 16.76
C ILE A 114 -8.35 3.43 16.22
N HIS A 115 -8.47 4.61 16.83
CA HIS A 115 -7.69 5.78 16.44
C HIS A 115 -6.19 5.51 16.58
N SER A 116 -5.76 4.93 17.70
CA SER A 116 -4.34 4.59 17.93
C SER A 116 -3.82 3.61 16.89
N PHE A 117 -4.61 2.60 16.56
CA PHE A 117 -4.25 1.62 15.53
C PHE A 117 -4.05 2.29 14.16
N ILE A 118 -5.02 3.11 13.74
CA ILE A 118 -4.96 3.81 12.44
C ILE A 118 -3.82 4.83 12.42
N LYS A 119 -3.60 5.55 13.52
CA LYS A 119 -2.47 6.48 13.65
C LYS A 119 -1.13 5.75 13.45
N GLY A 120 -1.01 4.55 13.98
CA GLY A 120 0.19 3.72 13.76
C GLY A 120 0.41 3.39 12.30
N LEU A 121 -0.64 2.98 11.58
CA LEU A 121 -0.57 2.73 10.15
C LEU A 121 -0.18 3.99 9.37
N TYR A 122 -0.78 5.12 9.72
CA TYR A 122 -0.51 6.40 9.07
C TYR A 122 0.94 6.84 9.25
N THR A 123 1.45 6.78 10.49
CA THR A 123 2.83 7.18 10.80
C THR A 123 3.84 6.31 10.06
N LYS A 124 3.63 4.99 10.07
CA LYS A 124 4.49 4.05 9.36
C LYS A 124 4.46 4.30 7.86
N ARG A 125 3.28 4.59 7.31
CA ARG A 125 3.12 4.87 5.89
C ARG A 125 3.86 6.12 5.47
N ILE A 126 3.78 7.19 6.25
CA ILE A 126 4.50 8.45 5.96
C ILE A 126 6.01 8.19 5.93
N TYR A 127 6.53 7.44 6.89
CA TYR A 127 7.95 7.12 6.96
C TYR A 127 8.41 6.35 5.72
N VAL A 128 7.70 5.27 5.37
CA VAL A 128 8.01 4.44 4.20
C VAL A 128 7.88 5.25 2.91
N SER A 129 6.82 6.05 2.80
CA SER A 129 6.56 6.86 1.60
C SER A 129 7.68 7.88 1.37
N THR A 130 8.13 8.56 2.43
CA THR A 130 9.22 9.54 2.32
C THR A 130 10.52 8.90 1.81
N ALA A 131 10.90 7.77 2.40
CA ALA A 131 12.11 7.05 2.00
C ALA A 131 12.01 6.56 0.55
N PHE A 132 10.84 6.05 0.18
CA PHE A 132 10.59 5.53 -1.16
C PHE A 132 10.59 6.62 -2.22
N MET A 133 9.96 7.76 -1.94
CA MET A 133 9.94 8.90 -2.87
C MET A 133 11.36 9.40 -3.18
N GLU A 134 12.22 9.44 -2.16
CA GLU A 134 13.63 9.82 -2.37
C GLU A 134 14.36 8.81 -3.26
N LEU A 135 14.16 7.51 -3.02
CA LEU A 135 14.73 6.47 -3.86
C LEU A 135 14.27 6.60 -5.31
N LEU A 136 12.97 6.80 -5.52
CA LEU A 136 12.42 6.98 -6.88
C LEU A 136 13.00 8.22 -7.57
N ARG A 137 13.15 9.31 -6.84
CA ARG A 137 13.73 10.52 -7.39
C ARG A 137 15.15 10.28 -7.90
N ILE A 138 15.97 9.59 -7.11
CA ILE A 138 17.33 9.25 -7.47
C ILE A 138 17.37 8.34 -8.71
N LEU A 139 16.55 7.27 -8.70
CA LEU A 139 16.50 6.31 -9.81
C LEU A 139 15.98 6.94 -11.10
N ALA A 140 14.95 7.79 -10.99
CA ALA A 140 14.40 8.47 -12.17
C ALA A 140 15.43 9.35 -12.86
N MET A 141 16.32 9.99 -12.11
CA MET A 141 17.40 10.81 -12.66
C MET A 141 18.38 9.99 -13.51
N GLU A 142 18.56 8.70 -13.20
CA GLU A 142 19.45 7.81 -13.95
C GLU A 142 18.84 7.37 -15.29
N TYR A 143 17.53 7.51 -15.46
CA TYR A 143 16.79 7.07 -16.66
C TYR A 143 16.27 8.22 -17.52
N GLU A 144 16.57 9.46 -17.15
CA GLU A 144 16.22 10.63 -17.93
C GLU A 144 17.15 10.83 -19.14
#